data_c4c2a6f606ed0944a73b574ee5b08eac
#
_entry.id   c4c2a6f606ed0944a73b574ee5b08eac
#
_cell.length_a   1.000
_cell.length_b   1.000
_cell.length_c   1.000
_cell.angle_alpha   90.00
_cell.angle_beta   90.00
_cell.angle_gamma   90.00
#
_symmetry.space_group_name_H-M   'P 1'
#
loop_
_entity.id
_entity.type
_entity.pdbx_description
1 polymer ?
#
loop_
_entity_poly.entity_id
_entity_poly.type
_entity_poly.pdbx_seq_one_letter_code
_entity_poly.pdbx_strand_id
1 'polypeptide(L)'
;MNKIILILFFSLTACFLFTVTGYSVNFPKDKQIKVLILSGSNNHDWKNTTSFLNQIFSETGLFLVDITEKPDTLKSSDFSNFNVVVSNWNSWPENDLRWPKVTEKALLDFIKRGGGFVTFHSSTSAFYEWPEFKEVSTGAWVMDSTWHGKRSATHMKIDNSQHQITKGMTGFYVFDELWVNTEKNEKFEVLGSAANEDISGKGIGYQQAIMVSKYGKGKIFHTILGHDVRAMRNTGFKTLMLRGTEWAATGKVNQTIPQELQSGFDEYKWEQTDTSFALLQSKKIVWKYNFNELHGKPFFHPVYVGKNNITCVSPDDHAWHLGQWFCWKFINEVNYWEYQKGTFQSEGVTEINNIEIRPNPDFSAEIKMEIVYHPINGENVLSEFRTINVSPPQDNGSIWMDYKHNFNAIADTVLLDRTPIEGEQNGKSWGGYAGLSIRFNQDFMDSHFISSWSDNENINGKTGDWLYMGFTGLNGKQVGSQIMINPNATRDGAAWYSVNTNDLPFYYFSPAFLYKKPLVLLKGEKINLKYRILHLNGKVNKSKLNKEFNRYQNELN
;
A
#
# COMPACT_ATOMS: atom_id res chain seq x y z
N MET A 1 -52.18 43.12 35.73
CA MET A 1 -51.26 43.57 34.69
C MET A 1 -49.90 42.92 34.99
N ASN A 2 -49.70 41.66 34.51
CA ASN A 2 -48.42 40.94 34.65
C ASN A 2 -47.78 40.86 33.29
N LYS A 3 -46.61 41.50 33.14
CA LYS A 3 -45.77 41.39 31.93
C LYS A 3 -44.95 40.12 32.02
N ILE A 4 -45.19 39.20 31.11
CA ILE A 4 -44.35 38.03 30.90
C ILE A 4 -43.19 38.47 29.99
N ILE A 5 -41.95 38.34 30.48
CA ILE A 5 -40.72 38.55 29.70
C ILE A 5 -40.35 37.20 29.14
N LEU A 6 -40.41 37.09 27.80
CA LEU A 6 -39.96 35.93 27.05
C LEU A 6 -38.44 36.08 26.78
N ILE A 7 -37.64 35.29 27.46
CA ILE A 7 -36.18 35.23 27.19
C ILE A 7 -35.97 34.14 26.10
N LEU A 8 -35.65 34.61 24.90
CA LEU A 8 -35.19 33.75 23.82
C LEU A 8 -33.71 33.38 24.05
N PHE A 9 -33.45 32.13 24.39
CA PHE A 9 -32.10 31.54 24.30
C PHE A 9 -31.77 31.24 22.84
N PHE A 10 -30.89 32.00 22.23
CA PHE A 10 -30.20 31.63 21.00
C PHE A 10 -29.04 30.70 21.37
N SER A 11 -29.21 29.40 21.16
CA SER A 11 -28.09 28.46 21.17
C SER A 11 -27.32 28.60 19.86
N LEU A 12 -26.17 29.27 19.92
CA LEU A 12 -25.20 29.26 18.83
C LEU A 12 -24.54 27.87 18.82
N THR A 13 -25.06 26.96 18.01
CA THR A 13 -24.37 25.71 17.67
C THR A 13 -23.31 26.05 16.61
N ALA A 14 -22.06 26.25 17.04
CA ALA A 14 -20.94 26.37 16.12
C ALA A 14 -20.69 25.00 15.51
N CYS A 15 -21.23 24.74 14.31
CA CYS A 15 -20.81 23.66 13.46
C CYS A 15 -19.34 23.90 13.04
N PHE A 16 -18.41 23.28 13.75
CA PHE A 16 -17.05 23.10 13.23
C PHE A 16 -17.11 22.03 12.13
N LEU A 17 -17.25 22.48 10.90
CA LEU A 17 -16.95 21.68 9.72
C LEU A 17 -15.44 21.41 9.70
N PHE A 18 -15.00 20.32 10.33
CA PHE A 18 -13.69 19.74 10.03
C PHE A 18 -13.78 19.04 8.68
N THR A 19 -13.48 19.77 7.62
CA THR A 19 -13.10 19.15 6.36
C THR A 19 -11.77 18.44 6.59
N VAL A 20 -11.79 17.09 6.68
CA VAL A 20 -10.58 16.27 6.52
C VAL A 20 -10.22 16.31 5.04
N THR A 21 -9.70 17.42 4.61
CA THR A 21 -8.86 17.47 3.42
C THR A 21 -7.58 16.72 3.78
N GLY A 22 -7.22 15.68 3.03
CA GLY A 22 -5.84 15.21 3.04
C GLY A 22 -4.98 16.46 2.93
N TYR A 23 -4.21 16.77 3.96
CA TYR A 23 -3.34 17.94 3.98
C TYR A 23 -2.25 17.73 2.92
N SER A 24 -2.50 18.10 1.68
CA SER A 24 -1.42 18.62 0.87
C SER A 24 -1.04 19.94 1.56
N VAL A 25 0.07 19.95 2.28
CA VAL A 25 0.64 21.19 2.80
C VAL A 25 0.95 22.04 1.57
N ASN A 26 0.07 22.99 1.25
CA ASN A 26 0.30 23.92 0.15
C ASN A 26 1.46 24.84 0.56
N PHE A 27 2.66 24.46 0.20
CA PHE A 27 3.81 25.34 0.33
C PHE A 27 3.61 26.57 -0.57
N PRO A 28 3.92 27.78 -0.09
CA PRO A 28 3.98 28.97 -0.95
C PRO A 28 4.85 28.67 -2.16
N LYS A 29 4.45 29.10 -3.35
CA LYS A 29 5.14 28.81 -4.62
C LYS A 29 6.63 29.20 -4.62
N ASP A 30 6.99 30.23 -3.87
CA ASP A 30 8.36 30.71 -3.67
C ASP A 30 9.22 29.79 -2.76
N LYS A 31 8.58 28.85 -2.04
CA LYS A 31 9.25 27.87 -1.17
C LYS A 31 9.27 26.46 -1.76
N GLN A 32 8.66 26.25 -2.91
CA GLN A 32 8.68 24.95 -3.58
C GLN A 32 10.04 24.68 -4.22
N ILE A 33 10.45 23.43 -4.20
CA ILE A 33 11.69 22.95 -4.83
C ILE A 33 11.37 22.59 -6.28
N LYS A 34 12.04 23.24 -7.21
CA LYS A 34 11.88 22.97 -8.65
C LYS A 34 12.75 21.79 -9.05
N VAL A 35 12.10 20.74 -9.51
CA VAL A 35 12.70 19.45 -9.90
C VAL A 35 12.60 19.29 -11.41
N LEU A 36 13.69 18.95 -12.07
CA LEU A 36 13.70 18.49 -13.46
C LEU A 36 13.95 16.99 -13.49
N ILE A 37 13.02 16.20 -14.03
CA ILE A 37 13.23 14.77 -14.28
C ILE A 37 13.74 14.58 -15.70
N LEU A 38 14.90 13.96 -15.83
CA LEU A 38 15.44 13.50 -17.12
C LEU A 38 14.89 12.11 -17.42
N SER A 39 14.28 11.93 -18.57
CA SER A 39 13.57 10.73 -19.01
C SER A 39 13.76 10.51 -20.51
N GLY A 40 13.01 9.61 -21.13
CA GLY A 40 12.96 9.41 -22.59
C GLY A 40 13.76 8.23 -23.10
N SER A 41 14.72 7.71 -22.33
CA SER A 41 15.49 6.51 -22.64
C SER A 41 15.92 5.80 -21.35
N ASN A 42 15.66 4.50 -21.27
CA ASN A 42 16.14 3.61 -20.23
C ASN A 42 15.83 2.17 -20.66
N ASN A 43 16.66 1.20 -20.29
CA ASN A 43 16.40 -0.22 -20.53
C ASN A 43 15.34 -0.84 -19.60
N HIS A 44 14.81 -0.04 -18.65
CA HIS A 44 13.68 -0.37 -17.78
C HIS A 44 12.41 0.35 -18.22
N ASP A 45 11.30 0.14 -17.55
CA ASP A 45 10.01 0.79 -17.82
C ASP A 45 10.02 2.28 -17.41
N TRP A 46 10.82 3.09 -18.13
CA TRP A 46 11.01 4.50 -17.80
C TRP A 46 9.73 5.33 -17.91
N LYS A 47 8.77 4.95 -18.75
CA LYS A 47 7.51 5.69 -18.90
C LYS A 47 6.70 5.65 -17.61
N ASN A 48 6.47 4.46 -17.08
CA ASN A 48 5.71 4.29 -15.85
C ASN A 48 6.49 4.74 -14.62
N THR A 49 7.80 4.49 -14.55
CA THR A 49 8.64 4.95 -13.42
C THR A 49 8.78 6.46 -13.38
N THR A 50 8.89 7.15 -14.53
CA THR A 50 8.86 8.62 -14.59
C THR A 50 7.53 9.19 -14.12
N SER A 51 6.41 8.62 -14.60
CA SER A 51 5.07 9.02 -14.16
C SER A 51 4.90 8.87 -12.65
N PHE A 52 5.37 7.74 -12.10
CA PHE A 52 5.29 7.47 -10.67
C PHE A 52 6.21 8.39 -9.83
N LEU A 53 7.40 8.72 -10.32
CA LEU A 53 8.26 9.74 -9.69
C LEU A 53 7.56 11.09 -9.60
N ASN A 54 6.96 11.52 -10.70
CA ASN A 54 6.19 12.77 -10.73
C ASN A 54 5.07 12.74 -9.68
N GLN A 55 4.35 11.62 -9.57
CA GLN A 55 3.30 11.45 -8.55
C GLN A 55 3.87 11.58 -7.13
N ILE A 56 4.95 10.84 -6.80
CA ILE A 56 5.58 10.88 -5.47
C ILE A 56 5.96 12.31 -5.06
N PHE A 57 6.59 13.05 -5.96
CA PHE A 57 7.01 14.42 -5.66
C PHE A 57 5.84 15.38 -5.54
N SER A 58 4.88 15.31 -6.47
CA SER A 58 3.74 16.23 -6.55
C SER A 58 2.79 16.08 -5.36
N GLU A 59 2.59 14.86 -4.86
CA GLU A 59 1.71 14.56 -3.71
C GLU A 59 2.13 15.28 -2.42
N THR A 60 3.41 15.65 -2.29
CA THR A 60 3.91 16.34 -1.09
C THR A 60 3.57 17.84 -1.06
N GLY A 61 3.25 18.44 -2.20
CA GLY A 61 3.12 19.88 -2.37
C GLY A 61 4.43 20.68 -2.21
N LEU A 62 5.53 20.03 -1.83
CA LEU A 62 6.85 20.68 -1.69
C LEU A 62 7.58 20.82 -3.02
N PHE A 63 7.37 19.90 -3.95
CA PHE A 63 8.09 19.85 -5.20
C PHE A 63 7.23 20.33 -6.38
N LEU A 64 7.84 21.15 -7.25
CA LEU A 64 7.29 21.53 -8.54
C LEU A 64 8.11 20.79 -9.61
N VAL A 65 7.47 19.90 -10.36
CA VAL A 65 8.14 18.92 -11.23
C VAL A 65 7.93 19.27 -12.69
N ASP A 66 9.03 19.39 -13.44
CA ASP A 66 9.05 19.38 -14.89
C ASP A 66 9.75 18.10 -15.38
N ILE A 67 9.34 17.59 -16.54
CA ILE A 67 9.87 16.37 -17.15
C ILE A 67 10.36 16.69 -18.56
N THR A 68 11.52 16.16 -18.93
CA THR A 68 11.98 16.17 -20.31
C THR A 68 12.32 14.77 -20.78
N GLU A 69 11.88 14.43 -21.99
CA GLU A 69 12.26 13.21 -22.71
C GLU A 69 13.40 13.43 -23.71
N LYS A 70 13.92 14.65 -23.77
CA LYS A 70 15.03 15.04 -24.66
C LYS A 70 16.14 15.75 -23.86
N PRO A 71 16.73 15.06 -22.86
CA PRO A 71 17.74 15.70 -22.01
C PRO A 71 19.01 16.12 -22.76
N ASP A 72 19.31 15.50 -23.89
CA ASP A 72 20.42 15.80 -24.79
C ASP A 72 20.33 17.18 -25.45
N THR A 73 19.17 17.82 -25.43
CA THR A 73 18.95 19.15 -26.01
C THR A 73 19.12 20.31 -25.03
N LEU A 74 19.26 20.01 -23.74
CA LEU A 74 19.27 21.00 -22.67
C LEU A 74 20.54 21.87 -22.69
N LYS A 75 20.38 23.14 -22.32
CA LYS A 75 21.43 24.15 -22.20
C LYS A 75 21.51 24.68 -20.77
N SER A 76 22.55 25.46 -20.48
CA SER A 76 22.74 26.08 -19.17
C SER A 76 21.57 26.94 -18.70
N SER A 77 20.87 27.61 -19.62
CA SER A 77 19.66 28.41 -19.35
C SER A 77 18.51 27.54 -18.82
N ASP A 78 18.39 26.32 -19.34
CA ASP A 78 17.31 25.43 -18.98
C ASP A 78 17.51 24.89 -17.57
N PHE A 79 18.71 24.40 -17.27
CA PHE A 79 19.08 23.95 -15.93
C PHE A 79 18.96 25.03 -14.85
N SER A 80 19.22 26.31 -15.21
CA SER A 80 19.17 27.41 -14.22
C SER A 80 17.78 27.64 -13.60
N ASN A 81 16.72 27.09 -14.18
CA ASN A 81 15.36 27.20 -13.67
C ASN A 81 15.06 26.21 -12.52
N PHE A 82 15.96 25.26 -12.23
CA PHE A 82 15.75 24.17 -11.30
C PHE A 82 16.68 24.22 -10.09
N ASN A 83 16.25 23.62 -8.99
CA ASN A 83 17.06 23.44 -7.79
C ASN A 83 17.77 22.08 -7.81
N VAL A 84 17.15 21.08 -8.46
CA VAL A 84 17.65 19.71 -8.50
C VAL A 84 17.23 19.03 -9.79
N VAL A 85 18.11 18.18 -10.29
CA VAL A 85 17.87 17.29 -11.43
C VAL A 85 17.79 15.85 -10.89
N VAL A 86 16.74 15.12 -11.28
CA VAL A 86 16.55 13.70 -10.99
C VAL A 86 16.67 12.92 -12.30
N SER A 87 17.64 12.02 -12.41
CA SER A 87 17.83 11.22 -13.63
C SER A 87 17.10 9.90 -13.54
N ASN A 88 16.21 9.65 -14.50
CA ASN A 88 15.64 8.36 -14.87
C ASN A 88 16.03 7.98 -16.30
N TRP A 89 17.17 8.42 -16.73
CA TRP A 89 17.67 8.25 -18.09
C TRP A 89 18.94 7.39 -18.10
N ASN A 90 19.06 6.45 -19.02
CA ASN A 90 20.32 5.77 -19.31
C ASN A 90 20.42 5.44 -20.80
N SER A 91 21.64 5.08 -21.24
CA SER A 91 21.94 4.70 -22.60
C SER A 91 22.17 3.20 -22.80
N TRP A 92 22.00 2.39 -21.76
CA TRP A 92 22.24 0.95 -21.83
C TRP A 92 21.45 0.29 -23.00
N PRO A 93 22.03 -0.60 -23.82
CA PRO A 93 23.43 -1.08 -23.74
C PRO A 93 24.45 -0.28 -24.56
N GLU A 94 24.10 0.92 -25.03
CA GLU A 94 24.98 1.76 -25.86
C GLU A 94 26.06 2.42 -24.98
N ASN A 95 27.25 1.81 -24.97
CA ASN A 95 28.33 2.22 -24.08
C ASN A 95 29.03 3.52 -24.52
N ASP A 96 29.00 3.84 -25.81
CA ASP A 96 29.68 4.98 -26.44
C ASP A 96 28.78 6.21 -26.62
N LEU A 97 27.49 6.09 -26.27
CA LEU A 97 26.55 7.22 -26.40
C LEU A 97 26.99 8.38 -25.52
N ARG A 98 27.11 9.54 -26.15
CA ARG A 98 27.42 10.82 -25.51
C ARG A 98 26.33 11.84 -25.85
N TRP A 99 26.05 12.72 -24.92
CA TRP A 99 25.29 13.93 -25.25
C TRP A 99 26.17 14.95 -25.95
N PRO A 100 25.58 15.96 -26.61
CA PRO A 100 26.35 17.10 -27.12
C PRO A 100 27.19 17.72 -25.97
N LYS A 101 28.42 18.05 -26.25
CA LYS A 101 29.36 18.62 -25.25
C LYS A 101 28.81 19.85 -24.53
N VAL A 102 27.96 20.63 -25.19
CA VAL A 102 27.30 21.79 -24.59
C VAL A 102 26.33 21.38 -23.50
N THR A 103 25.61 20.28 -23.67
CA THR A 103 24.67 19.70 -22.68
C THR A 103 25.43 19.03 -21.53
N GLU A 104 26.44 18.24 -21.84
CA GLU A 104 27.32 17.63 -20.82
C GLU A 104 27.92 18.69 -19.89
N LYS A 105 28.50 19.74 -20.51
CA LYS A 105 29.05 20.87 -19.76
C LYS A 105 27.99 21.60 -18.95
N ALA A 106 26.79 21.79 -19.50
CA ALA A 106 25.70 22.49 -18.83
C ALA A 106 25.24 21.75 -17.58
N LEU A 107 25.12 20.40 -17.62
CA LEU A 107 24.79 19.58 -16.47
C LEU A 107 25.87 19.65 -15.37
N LEU A 108 27.15 19.46 -15.74
CA LEU A 108 28.24 19.51 -14.76
C LEU A 108 28.38 20.91 -14.15
N ASP A 109 28.26 21.96 -14.93
CA ASP A 109 28.28 23.34 -14.44
C ASP A 109 27.11 23.65 -13.50
N PHE A 110 25.92 23.12 -13.80
CA PHE A 110 24.76 23.23 -12.92
C PHE A 110 25.06 22.62 -11.56
N ILE A 111 25.54 21.37 -11.53
CA ILE A 111 25.88 20.68 -10.27
C ILE A 111 27.02 21.44 -9.56
N LYS A 112 28.09 21.79 -10.27
CA LYS A 112 29.26 22.48 -9.71
C LYS A 112 28.90 23.81 -9.03
N ARG A 113 27.92 24.54 -9.58
CA ARG A 113 27.44 25.82 -9.02
C ARG A 113 26.51 25.66 -7.81
N GLY A 114 26.07 24.46 -7.49
CA GLY A 114 25.26 24.17 -6.30
C GLY A 114 23.91 23.50 -6.58
N GLY A 115 23.61 23.19 -7.84
CA GLY A 115 22.43 22.40 -8.21
C GLY A 115 22.51 20.99 -7.63
N GLY A 116 21.37 20.46 -7.19
CA GLY A 116 21.27 19.08 -6.73
C GLY A 116 21.26 18.08 -7.88
N PHE A 117 21.84 16.91 -7.69
CA PHE A 117 21.75 15.81 -8.64
C PHE A 117 21.35 14.52 -7.95
N VAL A 118 20.32 13.84 -8.48
CA VAL A 118 19.75 12.61 -7.91
C VAL A 118 19.71 11.55 -9.00
N THR A 119 20.24 10.38 -8.66
CA THR A 119 20.21 9.19 -9.52
C THR A 119 19.62 8.01 -8.74
N PHE A 120 19.02 7.08 -9.44
CA PHE A 120 18.53 5.85 -8.83
C PHE A 120 18.61 4.70 -9.82
N HIS A 121 18.78 3.50 -9.29
CA HIS A 121 18.88 2.26 -10.02
C HIS A 121 19.78 2.42 -11.27
N SER A 122 19.26 2.07 -12.45
CA SER A 122 20.00 2.05 -13.72
C SER A 122 20.36 3.42 -14.30
N SER A 123 19.90 4.52 -13.72
CA SER A 123 20.20 5.85 -14.27
C SER A 123 21.67 6.25 -14.20
N THR A 124 22.49 5.48 -13.49
CA THR A 124 23.95 5.63 -13.48
C THR A 124 24.65 4.75 -14.53
N SER A 125 23.93 3.81 -15.16
CA SER A 125 24.47 2.93 -16.22
C SER A 125 24.43 3.63 -17.57
N ALA A 126 25.10 4.78 -17.66
CA ALA A 126 25.16 5.65 -18.80
C ALA A 126 26.55 6.29 -18.91
N PHE A 127 26.90 6.78 -20.09
CA PHE A 127 28.06 7.63 -20.32
C PHE A 127 29.39 6.99 -19.92
N TYR A 128 29.59 5.73 -20.25
CA TYR A 128 30.82 4.99 -19.89
C TYR A 128 32.09 5.68 -20.44
N GLU A 129 31.98 6.37 -21.57
CA GLU A 129 33.05 7.14 -22.21
C GLU A 129 33.08 8.63 -21.79
N TRP A 130 32.38 8.98 -20.66
CA TRP A 130 32.39 10.34 -20.13
C TRP A 130 33.00 10.36 -18.72
N PRO A 131 34.34 10.55 -18.62
CA PRO A 131 35.04 10.45 -17.34
C PRO A 131 34.52 11.38 -16.26
N GLU A 132 34.11 12.62 -16.65
CA GLU A 132 33.60 13.59 -15.67
C GLU A 132 32.23 13.21 -15.11
N PHE A 133 31.43 12.40 -15.83
CA PHE A 133 30.17 11.88 -15.30
C PHE A 133 30.40 10.94 -14.12
N LYS A 134 31.51 10.20 -14.10
CA LYS A 134 31.91 9.35 -12.97
C LYS A 134 32.17 10.12 -11.68
N GLU A 135 32.49 11.42 -11.78
CA GLU A 135 32.64 12.29 -10.61
C GLU A 135 31.30 12.59 -9.92
N VAL A 136 30.19 12.47 -10.63
CA VAL A 136 28.83 12.78 -10.17
C VAL A 136 27.93 11.55 -10.10
N SER A 137 28.45 10.36 -10.37
CA SER A 137 27.70 9.11 -10.33
C SER A 137 28.46 8.00 -9.57
N THR A 138 27.74 7.04 -9.05
CA THR A 138 28.27 5.80 -8.46
C THR A 138 27.21 4.69 -8.56
N GLY A 139 27.59 3.45 -8.31
CA GLY A 139 26.68 2.32 -8.39
C GLY A 139 26.31 1.91 -9.83
N ALA A 140 27.08 2.38 -10.82
CA ALA A 140 26.85 2.01 -12.23
C ALA A 140 27.15 0.52 -12.47
N TRP A 141 26.51 -0.02 -13.48
CA TRP A 141 26.80 -1.36 -13.99
C TRP A 141 28.20 -1.39 -14.60
N VAL A 142 29.04 -2.32 -14.16
CA VAL A 142 30.36 -2.57 -14.73
C VAL A 142 30.29 -3.83 -15.59
N MET A 143 30.60 -3.69 -16.87
CA MET A 143 30.59 -4.82 -17.81
C MET A 143 31.50 -5.95 -17.30
N ASP A 144 31.06 -7.18 -17.47
CA ASP A 144 31.76 -8.41 -17.08
C ASP A 144 32.03 -8.57 -15.56
N SER A 145 31.59 -7.63 -14.73
CA SER A 145 31.78 -7.67 -13.27
C SER A 145 30.49 -7.57 -12.48
N THR A 146 29.61 -6.64 -12.84
CA THR A 146 28.33 -6.47 -12.16
C THR A 146 27.35 -7.54 -12.59
N TRP A 147 26.61 -8.04 -11.65
CA TRP A 147 25.55 -9.01 -11.90
C TRP A 147 24.40 -8.80 -10.90
N HIS A 148 23.27 -9.44 -11.15
CA HIS A 148 22.15 -9.46 -10.23
C HIS A 148 21.52 -10.86 -10.20
N GLY A 149 20.86 -11.19 -9.10
CA GLY A 149 19.99 -12.36 -9.00
C GLY A 149 18.58 -12.07 -9.53
N LYS A 150 17.66 -12.94 -9.21
CA LYS A 150 16.24 -12.64 -9.40
C LYS A 150 15.80 -11.51 -8.50
N ARG A 151 14.85 -10.69 -8.96
CA ARG A 151 14.16 -9.74 -8.08
C ARG A 151 13.64 -10.47 -6.86
N SER A 152 13.96 -9.99 -5.69
CA SER A 152 13.65 -10.66 -4.43
C SER A 152 13.53 -9.68 -3.27
N ALA A 153 13.07 -10.18 -2.14
CA ALA A 153 13.03 -9.42 -0.90
C ALA A 153 14.44 -9.03 -0.47
N THR A 154 14.74 -7.75 -0.54
CA THR A 154 16.03 -7.15 -0.25
C THR A 154 15.94 -6.37 1.06
N HIS A 155 16.80 -6.69 2.01
CA HIS A 155 16.90 -5.96 3.27
C HIS A 155 17.82 -4.75 3.10
N MET A 156 17.29 -3.56 3.35
CA MET A 156 18.02 -2.31 3.43
C MET A 156 18.43 -2.04 4.86
N LYS A 157 19.73 -1.92 5.09
CA LYS A 157 20.32 -1.54 6.39
C LYS A 157 20.73 -0.07 6.34
N ILE A 158 20.42 0.69 7.38
CA ILE A 158 20.92 2.05 7.55
C ILE A 158 22.28 1.98 8.25
N ASP A 159 23.33 2.37 7.56
CA ASP A 159 24.71 2.35 8.06
C ASP A 159 25.11 3.67 8.73
N ASN A 160 24.63 4.81 8.21
CA ASN A 160 24.79 6.12 8.82
C ASN A 160 23.45 6.73 9.20
N SER A 161 23.04 6.57 10.46
CA SER A 161 21.81 7.13 11.03
C SER A 161 21.92 8.60 11.45
N GLN A 162 23.09 9.23 11.32
CA GLN A 162 23.31 10.64 11.68
C GLN A 162 23.12 11.59 10.49
N HIS A 163 23.24 11.07 9.25
CA HIS A 163 23.05 11.89 8.06
C HIS A 163 21.58 12.33 7.93
N GLN A 164 21.32 13.57 7.51
CA GLN A 164 19.95 14.14 7.46
C GLN A 164 18.97 13.30 6.67
N ILE A 165 19.39 12.65 5.58
CA ILE A 165 18.52 11.79 4.75
C ILE A 165 18.03 10.60 5.57
N THR A 166 18.88 9.94 6.31
CA THR A 166 18.63 8.67 7.02
C THR A 166 18.37 8.82 8.51
N LYS A 167 18.55 10.04 9.05
CA LYS A 167 18.35 10.31 10.48
C LYS A 167 16.94 9.94 10.94
N GLY A 168 16.88 9.02 11.92
CA GLY A 168 15.64 8.50 12.47
C GLY A 168 15.01 7.34 11.69
N MET A 169 15.59 6.96 10.54
CA MET A 169 15.13 5.78 9.79
C MET A 169 15.68 4.49 10.39
N THR A 170 14.85 3.45 10.34
CA THR A 170 15.28 2.06 10.55
C THR A 170 15.50 1.37 9.22
N GLY A 171 16.17 0.22 9.24
CA GLY A 171 16.23 -0.69 8.09
C GLY A 171 14.83 -1.14 7.68
N PHE A 172 14.67 -1.44 6.40
CA PHE A 172 13.40 -1.88 5.82
C PHE A 172 13.62 -2.96 4.76
N TYR A 173 12.54 -3.62 4.37
CA TYR A 173 12.56 -4.56 3.25
C TYR A 173 11.89 -3.92 2.03
N VAL A 174 12.46 -4.19 0.85
CA VAL A 174 11.91 -3.81 -0.45
C VAL A 174 12.03 -5.00 -1.39
N PHE A 175 11.03 -5.19 -2.27
CA PHE A 175 11.13 -6.16 -3.34
C PHE A 175 11.74 -5.48 -4.56
N ASP A 176 13.02 -5.76 -4.83
CA ASP A 176 13.78 -5.05 -5.87
C ASP A 176 14.85 -5.97 -6.50
N GLU A 177 15.50 -5.47 -7.55
CA GLU A 177 16.68 -6.07 -8.14
C GLU A 177 17.94 -5.56 -7.43
N LEU A 178 18.67 -6.46 -6.78
CA LEU A 178 19.91 -6.08 -6.10
C LEU A 178 21.11 -6.34 -7.00
N TRP A 179 21.81 -5.27 -7.36
CA TRP A 179 23.06 -5.34 -8.10
C TRP A 179 24.25 -5.62 -7.18
N VAL A 180 25.15 -6.47 -7.68
CA VAL A 180 26.37 -6.91 -6.99
C VAL A 180 27.59 -6.48 -7.80
N ASN A 181 28.64 -6.02 -7.12
CA ASN A 181 29.87 -5.53 -7.73
C ASN A 181 29.67 -4.35 -8.68
N THR A 182 28.83 -3.39 -8.29
CA THR A 182 28.67 -2.13 -9.02
C THR A 182 29.95 -1.28 -8.93
N GLU A 183 30.09 -0.31 -9.84
CA GLU A 183 31.15 0.67 -9.80
C GLU A 183 31.15 1.41 -8.45
N LYS A 184 32.34 1.58 -7.88
CA LYS A 184 32.54 2.29 -6.62
C LYS A 184 33.27 3.60 -6.87
N ASN A 185 32.76 4.68 -6.31
CA ASN A 185 33.43 5.96 -6.29
C ASN A 185 33.71 6.33 -4.83
N GLU A 186 35.01 6.39 -4.47
CA GLU A 186 35.47 6.64 -3.10
C GLU A 186 35.07 8.02 -2.55
N LYS A 187 34.69 8.96 -3.41
CA LYS A 187 34.15 10.27 -3.02
C LYS A 187 32.72 10.20 -2.46
N PHE A 188 32.04 9.06 -2.61
CA PHE A 188 30.70 8.86 -2.11
C PHE A 188 30.71 8.29 -0.69
N GLU A 189 29.97 8.93 0.20
CA GLU A 189 29.70 8.43 1.54
C GLU A 189 28.52 7.45 1.48
N VAL A 190 28.68 6.27 2.08
CA VAL A 190 27.63 5.25 2.17
C VAL A 190 26.74 5.52 3.36
N LEU A 191 25.45 5.72 3.12
CA LEU A 191 24.42 5.90 4.15
C LEU A 191 23.67 4.61 4.48
N GLY A 192 23.67 3.66 3.55
CA GLY A 192 23.01 2.37 3.75
C GLY A 192 23.46 1.34 2.74
N SER A 193 23.28 0.08 3.13
CA SER A 193 23.66 -1.09 2.36
C SER A 193 22.52 -2.09 2.26
N ALA A 194 22.56 -2.98 1.26
CA ALA A 194 21.50 -3.92 0.95
C ALA A 194 22.02 -5.35 0.79
N ALA A 195 21.22 -6.32 1.23
CA ALA A 195 21.43 -7.74 1.00
C ALA A 195 20.11 -8.48 0.84
N ASN A 196 20.13 -9.61 0.14
CA ASN A 196 19.01 -10.55 0.09
C ASN A 196 19.50 -11.98 0.36
N GLU A 197 18.58 -12.92 0.48
CA GLU A 197 18.95 -14.32 0.79
C GLU A 197 19.78 -14.97 -0.33
N ASP A 198 19.53 -14.61 -1.60
CA ASP A 198 20.25 -15.18 -2.75
C ASP A 198 21.75 -14.86 -2.72
N ILE A 199 22.10 -13.59 -2.51
CA ILE A 199 23.53 -13.21 -2.43
C ILE A 199 24.17 -13.65 -1.11
N SER A 200 23.46 -13.60 0.00
CA SER A 200 23.96 -14.03 1.31
C SER A 200 24.22 -15.54 1.34
N GLY A 201 23.37 -16.33 0.69
CA GLY A 201 23.57 -17.77 0.52
C GLY A 201 24.81 -18.15 -0.30
N LYS A 202 25.33 -17.21 -1.13
CA LYS A 202 26.57 -17.33 -1.88
C LYS A 202 27.80 -16.76 -1.14
N GLY A 203 27.64 -16.38 0.14
CA GLY A 203 28.71 -15.78 0.94
C GLY A 203 29.00 -14.31 0.59
N ILE A 204 28.11 -13.65 -0.14
CA ILE A 204 28.25 -12.25 -0.54
C ILE A 204 27.61 -11.36 0.51
N GLY A 205 28.37 -10.38 0.99
CA GLY A 205 27.91 -9.42 1.99
C GLY A 205 27.02 -8.31 1.43
N TYR A 206 26.64 -7.39 2.30
CA TYR A 206 25.86 -6.21 1.95
C TYR A 206 26.54 -5.39 0.86
N GLN A 207 25.77 -4.94 -0.11
CA GLN A 207 26.18 -4.06 -1.21
C GLN A 207 25.83 -2.61 -0.87
N GLN A 208 26.65 -1.65 -1.29
CA GLN A 208 26.35 -0.22 -1.13
C GLN A 208 25.05 0.12 -1.85
N ALA A 209 24.12 0.80 -1.17
CA ALA A 209 22.77 0.97 -1.69
C ALA A 209 22.19 2.39 -1.56
N ILE A 210 22.67 3.16 -0.59
CA ILE A 210 22.27 4.56 -0.39
C ILE A 210 23.57 5.36 -0.23
N MET A 211 23.79 6.33 -1.10
CA MET A 211 25.05 7.03 -1.18
C MET A 211 24.87 8.52 -1.42
N VAL A 212 25.76 9.32 -0.90
CA VAL A 212 25.80 10.77 -1.12
C VAL A 212 27.21 11.24 -1.44
N SER A 213 27.32 12.34 -2.19
CA SER A 213 28.58 12.99 -2.51
C SER A 213 28.39 14.49 -2.76
N LYS A 214 29.49 15.17 -3.09
CA LYS A 214 29.51 16.58 -3.52
C LYS A 214 30.35 16.73 -4.76
N TYR A 215 29.89 17.61 -5.67
CA TYR A 215 30.68 18.07 -6.82
C TYR A 215 30.65 19.59 -6.88
N GLY A 216 31.78 20.23 -6.60
CA GLY A 216 31.82 21.66 -6.36
C GLY A 216 30.96 22.05 -5.16
N LYS A 217 29.93 22.90 -5.40
CA LYS A 217 28.94 23.28 -4.37
C LYS A 217 27.68 22.39 -4.40
N GLY A 218 27.51 21.57 -5.43
CA GLY A 218 26.35 20.70 -5.62
C GLY A 218 26.40 19.47 -4.74
N LYS A 219 25.23 18.95 -4.42
CA LYS A 219 25.04 17.75 -3.62
C LYS A 219 24.42 16.65 -4.47
N ILE A 220 24.92 15.45 -4.28
CA ILE A 220 24.56 14.29 -5.08
C ILE A 220 23.97 13.22 -4.17
N PHE A 221 22.84 12.67 -4.53
CA PHE A 221 22.21 11.54 -3.86
C PHE A 221 22.00 10.40 -4.86
N HIS A 222 22.32 9.18 -4.43
CA HIS A 222 22.08 7.97 -5.20
C HIS A 222 21.48 6.85 -4.34
N THR A 223 20.58 6.06 -4.93
CA THR A 223 20.14 4.78 -4.41
C THR A 223 20.07 3.74 -5.51
N ILE A 224 20.50 2.50 -5.21
CA ILE A 224 20.40 1.39 -6.17
C ILE A 224 18.98 0.83 -6.32
N LEU A 225 18.05 1.26 -5.49
CA LEU A 225 16.64 0.84 -5.54
C LEU A 225 15.90 1.51 -6.69
N GLY A 226 14.78 0.89 -7.12
CA GLY A 226 13.85 1.50 -8.05
C GLY A 226 13.78 0.88 -9.44
N HIS A 227 14.01 -0.44 -9.54
CA HIS A 227 13.96 -1.19 -10.80
C HIS A 227 12.65 -0.96 -11.58
N ASP A 228 11.53 -0.93 -10.89
CA ASP A 228 10.20 -0.75 -11.49
C ASP A 228 9.24 -0.03 -10.52
N VAL A 229 8.04 0.29 -10.98
CA VAL A 229 6.99 0.93 -10.16
C VAL A 229 6.64 0.12 -8.92
N ARG A 230 6.75 -1.21 -8.97
CA ARG A 230 6.52 -2.08 -7.83
C ARG A 230 7.53 -1.81 -6.71
N ALA A 231 8.83 -1.79 -7.04
CA ALA A 231 9.89 -1.43 -6.11
C ALA A 231 9.72 0.01 -5.59
N MET A 232 9.33 0.93 -6.48
CA MET A 232 9.16 2.36 -6.15
C MET A 232 7.95 2.65 -5.23
N ARG A 233 6.92 1.79 -5.20
CA ARG A 233 5.80 1.90 -4.25
C ARG A 233 6.20 1.71 -2.80
N ASN A 234 7.34 1.08 -2.55
CA ASN A 234 7.85 0.84 -1.21
C ASN A 234 8.00 2.15 -0.42
N THR A 235 7.52 2.17 0.83
CA THR A 235 7.61 3.38 1.68
C THR A 235 9.04 3.82 1.91
N GLY A 236 9.98 2.86 2.04
CA GLY A 236 11.41 3.16 2.19
C GLY A 236 11.98 3.85 0.96
N PHE A 237 11.69 3.33 -0.26
CA PHE A 237 12.10 3.97 -1.51
C PHE A 237 11.53 5.40 -1.62
N LYS A 238 10.21 5.56 -1.45
CA LYS A 238 9.57 6.89 -1.50
C LYS A 238 10.21 7.88 -0.52
N THR A 239 10.43 7.44 0.71
CA THR A 239 11.05 8.27 1.75
C THR A 239 12.48 8.67 1.38
N LEU A 240 13.27 7.76 0.84
CA LEU A 240 14.64 8.05 0.38
C LEU A 240 14.62 9.04 -0.80
N MET A 241 13.76 8.85 -1.78
CA MET A 241 13.66 9.76 -2.93
C MET A 241 13.24 11.17 -2.51
N LEU A 242 12.23 11.30 -1.66
CA LEU A 242 11.78 12.60 -1.15
C LEU A 242 12.85 13.31 -0.34
N ARG A 243 13.43 12.65 0.66
CA ARG A 243 14.45 13.21 1.55
C ARG A 243 15.77 13.43 0.84
N GLY A 244 16.18 12.51 -0.04
CA GLY A 244 17.40 12.62 -0.85
C GLY A 244 17.32 13.79 -1.82
N THR A 245 16.18 13.97 -2.48
CA THR A 245 15.95 15.09 -3.41
C THR A 245 15.87 16.43 -2.68
N GLU A 246 15.19 16.51 -1.55
CA GLU A 246 15.15 17.71 -0.72
C GLU A 246 16.57 18.10 -0.23
N TRP A 247 17.34 17.13 0.25
CA TRP A 247 18.71 17.36 0.68
C TRP A 247 19.62 17.79 -0.47
N ALA A 248 19.51 17.16 -1.62
CA ALA A 248 20.30 17.51 -2.79
C ALA A 248 20.02 18.96 -3.23
N ALA A 249 18.77 19.37 -3.22
CA ALA A 249 18.33 20.71 -3.60
C ALA A 249 18.73 21.79 -2.59
N THR A 250 18.59 21.52 -1.29
CA THR A 250 18.63 22.56 -0.25
C THR A 250 19.75 22.38 0.79
N GLY A 251 20.28 21.18 0.92
CA GLY A 251 21.19 20.79 2.00
C GLY A 251 20.48 20.52 3.33
N LYS A 252 19.16 20.52 3.36
CA LYS A 252 18.33 20.26 4.54
C LYS A 252 17.27 19.21 4.23
N VAL A 253 16.71 18.58 5.27
CA VAL A 253 15.61 17.63 5.16
C VAL A 253 14.56 17.97 6.20
N ASN A 254 13.37 18.36 5.75
CA ASN A 254 12.18 18.63 6.56
C ASN A 254 11.15 17.52 6.40
N GLN A 255 11.24 16.71 5.35
CA GLN A 255 10.35 15.57 5.12
C GLN A 255 10.38 14.61 6.32
N THR A 256 9.21 14.34 6.86
CA THR A 256 9.03 13.42 8.00
C THR A 256 9.28 11.97 7.57
N ILE A 257 9.64 11.15 8.54
CA ILE A 257 9.79 9.71 8.32
C ILE A 257 8.45 9.05 8.65
N PRO A 258 7.86 8.28 7.72
CA PRO A 258 6.71 7.45 7.99
C PRO A 258 6.91 6.56 9.22
N GLN A 259 5.84 6.29 9.94
CA GLN A 259 5.89 5.58 11.22
C GLN A 259 6.54 4.19 11.10
N GLU A 260 6.26 3.48 10.02
CA GLU A 260 6.81 2.14 9.74
C GLU A 260 8.33 2.11 9.54
N LEU A 261 8.95 3.27 9.33
CA LEU A 261 10.41 3.41 9.17
C LEU A 261 11.09 4.02 10.41
N GLN A 262 10.36 4.33 11.47
CA GLN A 262 10.92 4.88 12.70
C GLN A 262 11.35 3.77 13.65
N SER A 263 12.42 4.03 14.45
CA SER A 263 12.73 3.22 15.62
C SER A 263 11.70 3.48 16.72
N GLY A 264 11.28 2.45 17.43
CA GLY A 264 10.29 2.56 18.49
C GLY A 264 10.57 1.62 19.67
N PHE A 265 9.77 1.72 20.71
CA PHE A 265 9.78 0.86 21.89
C PHE A 265 8.79 -0.29 21.68
N ASP A 266 9.07 -1.48 22.22
CA ASP A 266 8.22 -2.69 22.09
C ASP A 266 6.96 -2.64 22.97
N GLU A 267 6.34 -1.47 23.12
CA GLU A 267 5.15 -1.28 23.93
C GLU A 267 3.91 -1.19 23.05
N TYR A 268 2.90 -1.98 23.39
CA TYR A 268 1.58 -1.89 22.75
C TYR A 268 0.79 -0.72 23.31
N LYS A 269 0.08 0.00 22.42
CA LYS A 269 -0.83 1.10 22.77
C LYS A 269 -2.06 1.11 21.87
N TRP A 270 -3.17 1.53 22.46
CA TRP A 270 -4.38 1.83 21.70
C TRP A 270 -4.34 3.27 21.18
N GLU A 271 -4.82 3.46 19.98
CA GLU A 271 -5.09 4.76 19.38
C GLU A 271 -6.53 4.77 18.86
N GLN A 272 -7.33 5.72 19.31
CA GLN A 272 -8.71 5.91 18.89
C GLN A 272 -8.95 7.35 18.50
N THR A 273 -9.63 7.53 17.35
CA THR A 273 -10.11 8.81 16.85
C THR A 273 -11.61 8.71 16.60
N ASP A 274 -12.25 9.80 16.16
CA ASP A 274 -13.68 9.79 15.79
C ASP A 274 -13.97 8.87 14.58
N THR A 275 -12.96 8.51 13.80
CA THR A 275 -13.12 7.77 12.53
C THR A 275 -12.26 6.52 12.43
N SER A 276 -11.50 6.17 13.46
CA SER A 276 -10.63 5.00 13.43
C SER A 276 -10.24 4.51 14.82
N PHE A 277 -9.90 3.21 14.87
CA PHE A 277 -9.36 2.55 16.06
C PHE A 277 -8.19 1.66 15.67
N ALA A 278 -7.09 1.72 16.39
CA ALA A 278 -5.85 1.03 16.04
C ALA A 278 -5.12 0.46 17.26
N LEU A 279 -4.43 -0.66 17.04
CA LEU A 279 -3.39 -1.15 17.93
C LEU A 279 -2.03 -0.76 17.36
N LEU A 280 -1.19 -0.16 18.19
CA LEU A 280 0.19 0.19 17.88
C LEU A 280 1.14 -0.65 18.72
N GLN A 281 2.28 -1.04 18.13
CA GLN A 281 3.46 -1.55 18.84
C GLN A 281 4.63 -0.63 18.55
N SER A 282 5.24 -0.06 19.55
CA SER A 282 6.39 0.84 19.39
C SER A 282 6.10 2.01 18.44
N LYS A 283 4.94 2.61 18.55
CA LYS A 283 4.42 3.67 17.65
C LYS A 283 4.14 3.22 16.21
N LYS A 284 4.28 1.93 15.89
CA LYS A 284 3.95 1.36 14.56
C LYS A 284 2.57 0.72 14.64
N ILE A 285 1.75 0.96 13.64
CA ILE A 285 0.44 0.31 13.57
C ILE A 285 0.63 -1.20 13.43
N VAL A 286 -0.07 -1.98 14.25
CA VAL A 286 -0.24 -3.42 14.09
C VAL A 286 -1.44 -3.69 13.21
N TRP A 287 -2.55 -3.05 13.51
CA TRP A 287 -3.74 -3.00 12.67
C TRP A 287 -4.53 -1.72 12.95
N LYS A 288 -5.30 -1.28 11.96
CA LYS A 288 -6.17 -0.13 12.06
C LYS A 288 -7.52 -0.44 11.44
N TYR A 289 -8.59 -0.23 12.19
CA TYR A 289 -9.96 -0.26 11.71
C TYR A 289 -10.42 1.16 11.41
N ASN A 290 -10.87 1.40 10.19
CA ASN A 290 -11.33 2.69 9.69
C ASN A 290 -12.85 2.62 9.52
N PHE A 291 -13.56 3.58 10.10
CA PHE A 291 -15.02 3.66 10.07
C PHE A 291 -15.51 5.08 9.77
N ASN A 292 -14.73 5.83 9.01
CA ASN A 292 -15.17 7.12 8.49
C ASN A 292 -16.26 6.88 7.44
N GLU A 293 -17.43 7.46 7.66
CA GLU A 293 -18.58 7.38 6.76
C GLU A 293 -18.27 7.85 5.34
N LEU A 294 -17.35 8.81 5.19
CA LEU A 294 -16.88 9.27 3.89
C LEU A 294 -16.25 8.18 3.02
N HIS A 295 -15.77 7.08 3.62
CA HIS A 295 -15.24 5.94 2.87
C HIS A 295 -16.34 4.97 2.40
N GLY A 296 -17.59 5.18 2.78
CA GLY A 296 -18.75 4.39 2.37
C GLY A 296 -18.82 2.99 2.94
N LYS A 297 -17.81 2.49 3.63
CA LYS A 297 -17.77 1.16 4.28
C LYS A 297 -16.62 1.05 5.26
N PRO A 298 -16.85 0.44 6.44
CA PRO A 298 -15.78 0.23 7.44
C PRO A 298 -14.83 -0.90 7.01
N PHE A 299 -13.53 -0.73 7.30
CA PHE A 299 -12.48 -1.64 6.84
C PHE A 299 -11.23 -1.66 7.72
N PHE A 300 -10.46 -2.75 7.67
CA PHE A 300 -9.12 -2.81 8.23
C PHE A 300 -8.05 -2.47 7.19
N HIS A 301 -7.27 -1.45 7.49
CA HIS A 301 -6.05 -1.09 6.77
C HIS A 301 -5.27 -0.02 7.55
N PRO A 302 -3.94 -0.15 7.71
CA PRO A 302 -3.16 -1.34 7.40
C PRO A 302 -3.39 -2.48 8.39
N VAL A 303 -3.03 -3.70 7.99
CA VAL A 303 -2.93 -4.86 8.86
C VAL A 303 -1.53 -5.44 8.69
N TYR A 304 -0.77 -5.46 9.77
CA TYR A 304 0.60 -5.98 9.75
C TYR A 304 0.69 -7.39 10.33
N VAL A 305 1.44 -8.24 9.65
CA VAL A 305 1.86 -9.55 10.12
C VAL A 305 3.37 -9.55 10.21
N GLY A 306 3.89 -9.44 11.42
CA GLY A 306 5.28 -9.10 11.65
C GLY A 306 5.62 -7.72 11.04
N LYS A 307 6.51 -7.68 10.05
CA LYS A 307 6.88 -6.43 9.35
C LYS A 307 6.15 -6.21 8.01
N ASN A 308 5.23 -7.11 7.64
CA ASN A 308 4.55 -7.04 6.35
C ASN A 308 3.15 -6.45 6.50
N ASN A 309 2.89 -5.31 5.87
CA ASN A 309 1.52 -4.85 5.67
C ASN A 309 0.87 -5.74 4.62
N ILE A 310 -0.13 -6.53 5.02
CA ILE A 310 -0.76 -7.52 4.15
C ILE A 310 -1.91 -6.96 3.33
N THR A 311 -2.44 -5.78 3.67
CA THR A 311 -3.59 -5.19 2.99
C THR A 311 -3.20 -4.07 2.03
N CYS A 312 -4.04 -3.83 1.01
CA CYS A 312 -3.93 -2.72 0.07
C CYS A 312 -5.25 -1.94 0.03
N VAL A 313 -5.18 -0.62 0.03
CA VAL A 313 -6.35 0.26 -0.01
C VAL A 313 -6.31 1.16 -1.24
N SER A 314 -7.46 1.32 -1.89
CA SER A 314 -7.67 2.21 -3.05
C SER A 314 -6.57 2.10 -4.12
N PRO A 315 -6.21 0.90 -4.58
CA PRO A 315 -5.26 0.76 -5.69
C PRO A 315 -5.84 1.42 -6.96
N ASP A 316 -4.97 1.81 -7.88
CA ASP A 316 -5.37 2.54 -9.09
C ASP A 316 -6.34 1.75 -9.98
N ASP A 317 -6.23 0.42 -9.97
CA ASP A 317 -7.11 -0.49 -10.71
C ASP A 317 -8.51 -0.59 -10.11
N HIS A 318 -8.66 -0.47 -8.77
CA HIS A 318 -9.93 -0.62 -8.04
C HIS A 318 -9.97 0.29 -6.80
N ALA A 319 -10.25 1.57 -7.01
CA ALA A 319 -10.25 2.58 -5.95
C ALA A 319 -11.19 2.24 -4.77
N TRP A 320 -12.20 1.43 -4.99
CA TRP A 320 -13.19 0.98 -4.00
C TRP A 320 -12.79 -0.27 -3.20
N HIS A 321 -11.59 -0.85 -3.42
CA HIS A 321 -11.05 -1.91 -2.59
C HIS A 321 -10.37 -1.32 -1.35
N LEU A 322 -10.84 -1.73 -0.17
CA LEU A 322 -10.50 -1.09 1.11
C LEU A 322 -9.76 -2.04 2.08
N GLY A 323 -8.73 -2.73 1.60
CA GLY A 323 -7.92 -3.61 2.45
C GLY A 323 -8.67 -4.89 2.83
N GLN A 324 -9.25 -4.94 4.02
CA GLN A 324 -10.11 -6.01 4.49
C GLN A 324 -11.46 -5.43 4.93
N TRP A 325 -12.52 -5.75 4.19
CA TRP A 325 -13.84 -5.15 4.38
C TRP A 325 -14.97 -6.13 4.12
N PHE A 326 -16.19 -5.76 4.52
CA PHE A 326 -17.44 -6.41 4.11
C PHE A 326 -18.31 -5.44 3.35
N CYS A 327 -18.85 -5.86 2.20
CA CYS A 327 -19.80 -5.07 1.42
C CYS A 327 -20.69 -5.97 0.55
N TRP A 328 -21.97 -5.64 0.45
CA TRP A 328 -22.85 -6.20 -0.57
C TRP A 328 -22.55 -5.56 -1.93
N LYS A 329 -22.70 -6.33 -3.01
CA LYS A 329 -22.55 -5.78 -4.36
C LYS A 329 -23.81 -4.99 -4.75
N PHE A 330 -24.96 -5.65 -4.73
CA PHE A 330 -26.24 -5.01 -4.97
C PHE A 330 -27.23 -5.35 -3.85
N ILE A 331 -28.02 -4.35 -3.45
CA ILE A 331 -29.23 -4.50 -2.63
C ILE A 331 -30.35 -3.82 -3.40
N ASN A 332 -31.38 -4.59 -3.83
CA ASN A 332 -32.48 -4.09 -4.67
C ASN A 332 -31.97 -3.34 -5.91
N GLU A 333 -31.01 -3.95 -6.64
CA GLU A 333 -30.36 -3.42 -7.85
C GLU A 333 -29.47 -2.18 -7.64
N VAL A 334 -29.46 -1.59 -6.44
CA VAL A 334 -28.60 -0.46 -6.08
C VAL A 334 -27.18 -0.94 -5.76
N ASN A 335 -26.18 -0.29 -6.33
CA ASN A 335 -24.76 -0.66 -6.17
C ASN A 335 -24.16 -0.03 -4.90
N TYR A 336 -23.64 -0.89 -4.00
CA TYR A 336 -22.95 -0.48 -2.78
C TYR A 336 -21.42 -0.67 -2.87
N TRP A 337 -20.95 -1.28 -3.94
CA TRP A 337 -19.57 -1.75 -4.06
C TRP A 337 -18.63 -0.73 -4.69
N GLU A 338 -18.93 -0.28 -5.92
CA GLU A 338 -18.09 0.64 -6.66
C GLU A 338 -18.42 2.10 -6.34
N TYR A 339 -17.37 2.93 -6.41
CA TYR A 339 -17.46 4.38 -6.44
C TYR A 339 -16.31 4.95 -7.29
N GLN A 340 -16.43 6.20 -7.69
CA GLN A 340 -15.36 6.89 -8.39
C GLN A 340 -14.24 7.28 -7.40
N LYS A 341 -12.99 7.13 -7.82
CA LYS A 341 -11.82 7.52 -7.02
C LYS A 341 -11.94 8.99 -6.58
N GLY A 342 -11.77 9.23 -5.29
CA GLY A 342 -11.84 10.56 -4.68
C GLY A 342 -13.23 11.02 -4.23
N THR A 343 -14.31 10.34 -4.66
CA THR A 343 -15.67 10.66 -4.19
C THR A 343 -16.07 9.83 -2.98
N PHE A 344 -15.60 8.59 -2.90
CA PHE A 344 -16.01 7.58 -1.92
C PHE A 344 -17.53 7.31 -1.88
N GLN A 345 -18.26 7.74 -2.92
CA GLN A 345 -19.71 7.62 -2.99
C GLN A 345 -20.12 6.50 -3.96
N SER A 346 -20.84 5.51 -3.43
CA SER A 346 -21.59 4.51 -4.18
C SER A 346 -23.05 4.97 -4.37
N GLU A 347 -23.83 4.26 -5.20
CA GLU A 347 -25.28 4.51 -5.33
C GLU A 347 -26.05 4.16 -4.04
N GLY A 348 -25.55 3.18 -3.30
CA GLY A 348 -26.05 2.78 -1.99
C GLY A 348 -25.14 3.30 -0.86
N VAL A 349 -25.76 3.62 0.25
CA VAL A 349 -25.10 4.13 1.47
C VAL A 349 -25.04 3.01 2.50
N THR A 350 -23.85 2.86 3.12
CA THR A 350 -23.63 2.04 4.31
C THR A 350 -23.46 3.01 5.48
N GLU A 351 -24.54 3.27 6.19
CA GLU A 351 -24.56 4.24 7.29
C GLU A 351 -24.30 3.54 8.63
N ILE A 352 -23.41 4.10 9.44
CA ILE A 352 -23.07 3.59 10.77
C ILE A 352 -23.84 4.41 11.81
N ASN A 353 -24.90 3.82 12.39
CA ASN A 353 -25.71 4.50 13.40
C ASN A 353 -25.07 4.51 14.77
N ASN A 354 -24.33 3.44 15.09
CA ASN A 354 -23.65 3.30 16.37
C ASN A 354 -22.40 2.44 16.24
N ILE A 355 -21.37 2.79 17.00
CA ILE A 355 -20.15 1.99 17.14
C ILE A 355 -19.72 1.97 18.62
N GLU A 356 -19.57 0.77 19.15
CA GLU A 356 -19.00 0.51 20.46
C GLU A 356 -17.66 -0.19 20.31
N ILE A 357 -16.61 0.37 20.91
CA ILE A 357 -15.25 -0.19 20.88
C ILE A 357 -14.82 -0.50 22.29
N ARG A 358 -14.44 -1.75 22.53
CA ARG A 358 -13.92 -2.24 23.81
C ARG A 358 -12.51 -2.78 23.64
N PRO A 359 -11.48 -1.99 23.97
CA PRO A 359 -10.11 -2.47 24.10
C PRO A 359 -9.95 -3.27 25.39
N ASN A 360 -9.19 -4.38 25.32
CA ASN A 360 -8.90 -5.22 26.49
C ASN A 360 -7.42 -5.08 26.92
N PRO A 361 -7.11 -5.39 28.20
CA PRO A 361 -5.73 -5.29 28.73
C PRO A 361 -4.72 -6.23 28.06
N ASP A 362 -5.17 -7.31 27.45
CA ASP A 362 -4.35 -8.26 26.68
C ASP A 362 -4.14 -7.85 25.23
N PHE A 363 -4.57 -6.65 24.87
CA PHE A 363 -4.53 -6.09 23.52
C PHE A 363 -5.42 -6.83 22.50
N SER A 364 -6.40 -7.59 22.96
CA SER A 364 -7.55 -7.96 22.16
C SER A 364 -8.58 -6.82 22.14
N ALA A 365 -9.51 -6.85 21.17
CA ALA A 365 -10.57 -5.85 21.09
C ALA A 365 -11.89 -6.45 20.62
N GLU A 366 -13.00 -5.88 21.10
CA GLU A 366 -14.34 -6.10 20.56
C GLU A 366 -14.87 -4.80 19.94
N ILE A 367 -15.37 -4.88 18.71
CA ILE A 367 -15.99 -3.78 17.97
C ILE A 367 -17.41 -4.19 17.61
N LYS A 368 -18.41 -3.43 18.05
CA LYS A 368 -19.82 -3.63 17.72
C LYS A 368 -20.33 -2.46 16.93
N MET A 369 -21.11 -2.72 15.89
CA MET A 369 -21.66 -1.68 15.01
C MET A 369 -23.11 -1.98 14.69
N GLU A 370 -23.92 -0.92 14.68
CA GLU A 370 -25.25 -0.89 14.09
C GLU A 370 -25.15 -0.16 12.76
N ILE A 371 -25.48 -0.88 11.68
CA ILE A 371 -25.35 -0.40 10.30
C ILE A 371 -26.70 -0.49 9.62
N VAL A 372 -27.05 0.51 8.83
CA VAL A 372 -28.19 0.46 7.92
C VAL A 372 -27.72 0.68 6.47
N TYR A 373 -28.46 0.07 5.57
CA TYR A 373 -28.22 0.16 4.13
C TYR A 373 -29.43 0.79 3.46
N HIS A 374 -29.19 1.84 2.66
CA HIS A 374 -30.22 2.54 1.93
C HIS A 374 -29.69 3.14 0.62
N PRO A 375 -30.50 3.37 -0.42
CA PRO A 375 -30.13 4.20 -1.55
C PRO A 375 -29.83 5.65 -1.10
N ILE A 376 -29.04 6.39 -1.86
CA ILE A 376 -28.87 7.83 -1.62
C ILE A 376 -30.27 8.49 -1.60
N ASN A 377 -30.59 9.19 -0.53
CA ASN A 377 -31.91 9.82 -0.29
C ASN A 377 -33.11 8.83 -0.27
N GLY A 378 -32.85 7.54 -0.06
CA GLY A 378 -33.89 6.50 0.04
C GLY A 378 -34.11 6.04 1.49
N GLU A 379 -35.15 5.20 1.67
CA GLU A 379 -35.46 4.58 2.96
C GLU A 379 -34.51 3.41 3.27
N ASN A 380 -34.38 3.07 4.55
CA ASN A 380 -33.61 1.94 5.00
C ASN A 380 -34.20 0.62 4.49
N VAL A 381 -33.39 -0.17 3.81
CA VAL A 381 -33.80 -1.44 3.21
C VAL A 381 -33.33 -2.65 3.99
N LEU A 382 -32.14 -2.56 4.60
CA LEU A 382 -31.49 -3.65 5.35
C LEU A 382 -30.76 -3.08 6.56
N SER A 383 -30.84 -3.75 7.70
CA SER A 383 -30.00 -3.45 8.86
C SER A 383 -29.00 -4.56 9.14
N GLU A 384 -27.92 -4.21 9.78
CA GLU A 384 -26.87 -5.14 10.22
C GLU A 384 -26.42 -4.80 11.65
N PHE A 385 -26.33 -5.84 12.50
CA PHE A 385 -25.57 -5.77 13.73
C PHE A 385 -24.27 -6.56 13.53
N ARG A 386 -23.16 -5.84 13.45
CA ARG A 386 -21.83 -6.41 13.22
C ARG A 386 -21.07 -6.49 14.54
N THR A 387 -20.44 -7.65 14.81
CA THR A 387 -19.44 -7.79 15.88
C THR A 387 -18.13 -8.27 15.27
N ILE A 388 -17.04 -7.61 15.63
CA ILE A 388 -15.69 -8.01 15.25
C ILE A 388 -14.89 -8.19 16.54
N ASN A 389 -14.32 -9.40 16.73
CA ASN A 389 -13.37 -9.67 17.80
C ASN A 389 -11.97 -9.81 17.21
N VAL A 390 -11.05 -8.99 17.66
CA VAL A 390 -9.64 -9.05 17.25
C VAL A 390 -8.83 -9.67 18.37
N SER A 391 -8.07 -10.70 18.06
CA SER A 391 -7.21 -11.38 19.04
C SER A 391 -6.06 -10.50 19.51
N PRO A 392 -5.44 -10.82 20.66
CA PRO A 392 -4.12 -10.31 20.98
C PRO A 392 -3.13 -10.68 19.85
N PRO A 393 -2.11 -9.84 19.60
CA PRO A 393 -0.99 -10.22 18.73
C PRO A 393 -0.28 -11.46 19.31
N GLN A 394 0.04 -12.42 18.43
CA GLN A 394 0.83 -13.59 18.84
C GLN A 394 2.33 -13.25 18.79
N ASP A 395 3.18 -14.00 19.51
CA ASP A 395 4.63 -13.79 19.55
C ASP A 395 5.29 -13.75 18.17
N ASN A 396 4.74 -14.50 17.22
CA ASN A 396 5.21 -14.50 15.82
C ASN A 396 4.58 -13.40 14.96
N GLY A 397 3.72 -12.54 15.53
CA GLY A 397 2.99 -11.49 14.85
C GLY A 397 1.76 -11.94 14.06
N SER A 398 1.33 -13.21 14.22
CA SER A 398 0.04 -13.65 13.67
C SER A 398 -1.12 -13.05 14.48
N ILE A 399 -2.28 -12.88 13.83
CA ILE A 399 -3.48 -12.32 14.45
C ILE A 399 -4.73 -12.93 13.81
N TRP A 400 -5.79 -13.15 14.59
CA TRP A 400 -7.08 -13.54 14.03
C TRP A 400 -8.16 -12.53 14.34
N MET A 401 -9.16 -12.48 13.46
CA MET A 401 -10.30 -11.58 13.53
C MET A 401 -11.58 -12.38 13.28
N ASP A 402 -12.48 -12.39 14.25
CA ASP A 402 -13.78 -13.04 14.15
C ASP A 402 -14.85 -12.04 13.77
N TYR A 403 -15.54 -12.32 12.70
CA TYR A 403 -16.66 -11.52 12.20
C TYR A 403 -17.98 -12.25 12.44
N LYS A 404 -18.95 -11.52 12.98
CA LYS A 404 -20.32 -11.93 13.07
C LYS A 404 -21.22 -10.85 12.52
N HIS A 405 -21.96 -11.16 11.47
CA HIS A 405 -22.89 -10.29 10.80
C HIS A 405 -24.31 -10.82 11.02
N ASN A 406 -25.19 -10.02 11.60
CA ASN A 406 -26.61 -10.34 11.76
C ASN A 406 -27.40 -9.32 10.94
N PHE A 407 -27.88 -9.73 9.77
CA PHE A 407 -28.69 -8.90 8.89
C PHE A 407 -30.18 -9.12 9.15
N ASN A 408 -30.98 -8.04 8.99
CA ASN A 408 -32.43 -8.08 9.09
C ASN A 408 -33.06 -7.23 7.99
N ALA A 409 -33.93 -7.83 7.18
CA ALA A 409 -34.65 -7.13 6.11
C ALA A 409 -35.67 -6.13 6.69
N ILE A 410 -35.53 -4.85 6.31
CA ILE A 410 -36.43 -3.76 6.74
C ILE A 410 -37.49 -3.52 5.69
N ALA A 411 -37.11 -3.46 4.41
CA ALA A 411 -38.06 -3.34 3.30
C ALA A 411 -38.92 -4.60 3.14
N ASP A 412 -40.08 -4.48 2.50
CA ASP A 412 -41.00 -5.60 2.27
C ASP A 412 -40.32 -6.75 1.52
N THR A 413 -39.39 -6.40 0.60
CA THR A 413 -38.54 -7.37 -0.11
C THR A 413 -37.15 -6.79 -0.24
N VAL A 414 -36.15 -7.60 0.08
CA VAL A 414 -34.71 -7.27 -0.06
C VAL A 414 -34.07 -8.32 -0.97
N LEU A 415 -33.68 -7.92 -2.16
CA LEU A 415 -32.88 -8.73 -3.08
C LEU A 415 -31.40 -8.43 -2.89
N LEU A 416 -30.64 -9.40 -2.36
CA LEU A 416 -29.18 -9.35 -2.32
C LEU A 416 -28.64 -10.05 -3.57
N ASP A 417 -27.85 -9.31 -4.37
CA ASP A 417 -27.36 -9.82 -5.65
C ASP A 417 -25.87 -9.46 -5.86
N ARG A 418 -25.32 -10.00 -6.92
CA ARG A 418 -23.92 -9.83 -7.37
C ARG A 418 -23.90 -9.58 -8.88
N THR A 419 -22.74 -9.21 -9.42
CA THR A 419 -22.53 -9.24 -10.88
C THR A 419 -22.74 -10.67 -11.37
N PRO A 420 -23.60 -10.90 -12.40
CA PRO A 420 -23.84 -12.23 -12.93
C PRO A 420 -22.54 -12.91 -13.37
N ILE A 421 -22.43 -14.22 -13.11
CA ILE A 421 -21.26 -15.02 -13.49
C ILE A 421 -21.30 -15.41 -14.96
N GLU A 422 -20.16 -15.79 -15.51
CA GLU A 422 -20.05 -16.28 -16.87
C GLU A 422 -21.05 -17.43 -17.13
N GLY A 423 -21.77 -17.38 -18.25
CA GLY A 423 -22.86 -18.30 -18.59
C GLY A 423 -24.25 -17.88 -18.16
N GLU A 424 -24.39 -16.90 -17.29
CA GLU A 424 -25.68 -16.25 -16.98
C GLU A 424 -26.00 -15.10 -17.96
N GLN A 425 -27.25 -14.66 -17.99
CA GLN A 425 -27.62 -13.48 -18.77
C GLN A 425 -26.86 -12.25 -18.29
N ASN A 426 -26.20 -11.53 -19.20
CA ASN A 426 -25.28 -10.43 -18.91
C ASN A 426 -24.05 -10.83 -18.05
N GLY A 427 -23.74 -12.12 -17.98
CA GLY A 427 -22.64 -12.66 -17.20
C GLY A 427 -21.26 -12.10 -17.58
N LYS A 428 -20.41 -12.00 -16.60
CA LYS A 428 -19.05 -11.50 -16.73
C LYS A 428 -18.05 -12.52 -16.19
N SER A 429 -16.88 -12.63 -16.82
CA SER A 429 -15.79 -13.49 -16.34
C SER A 429 -15.30 -13.12 -14.94
N TRP A 430 -15.54 -11.89 -14.52
CA TRP A 430 -15.26 -11.39 -13.17
C TRP A 430 -16.50 -11.30 -12.28
N GLY A 431 -17.62 -11.93 -12.64
CA GLY A 431 -18.85 -11.95 -11.85
C GLY A 431 -18.74 -12.80 -10.58
N GLY A 432 -19.68 -12.65 -9.65
CA GLY A 432 -19.87 -13.53 -8.51
C GLY A 432 -19.38 -12.99 -7.15
N TYR A 433 -18.64 -11.90 -7.10
CA TYR A 433 -18.11 -11.35 -5.84
C TYR A 433 -19.16 -10.56 -5.04
N ALA A 434 -19.16 -10.73 -3.73
CA ALA A 434 -19.82 -9.92 -2.71
C ALA A 434 -19.42 -10.44 -1.32
N GLY A 435 -19.54 -9.60 -0.30
CA GLY A 435 -19.34 -9.99 1.11
C GLY A 435 -17.96 -9.66 1.65
N LEU A 436 -17.49 -10.53 2.57
CA LEU A 436 -16.19 -10.35 3.23
C LEU A 436 -15.05 -10.50 2.23
N SER A 437 -14.15 -9.55 2.19
CA SER A 437 -13.13 -9.44 1.14
C SER A 437 -11.79 -9.01 1.69
N ILE A 438 -10.70 -9.50 1.07
CA ILE A 438 -9.35 -9.02 1.32
C ILE A 438 -8.69 -8.68 -0.01
N ARG A 439 -8.19 -7.44 -0.12
CA ARG A 439 -7.25 -7.00 -1.15
C ARG A 439 -5.86 -6.96 -0.54
N PHE A 440 -4.96 -7.79 -1.05
CA PHE A 440 -3.61 -7.90 -0.53
C PHE A 440 -2.67 -6.88 -1.13
N ASN A 441 -1.56 -6.70 -0.41
CA ASN A 441 -0.46 -5.86 -0.86
C ASN A 441 0.08 -6.37 -2.21
N GLN A 442 0.20 -5.45 -3.17
CA GLN A 442 0.65 -5.74 -4.53
C GLN A 442 2.16 -6.02 -4.62
N ASP A 443 2.93 -5.69 -3.58
CA ASP A 443 4.38 -5.90 -3.54
C ASP A 443 4.77 -7.33 -3.13
N PHE A 444 3.80 -8.17 -2.76
CA PHE A 444 4.03 -9.57 -2.40
C PHE A 444 4.28 -10.45 -3.62
N MET A 445 4.95 -11.59 -3.39
CA MET A 445 5.37 -12.53 -4.41
C MET A 445 4.90 -13.94 -4.13
N ASP A 446 5.08 -14.81 -5.14
CA ASP A 446 4.86 -16.25 -5.04
C ASP A 446 3.46 -16.57 -4.46
N SER A 447 2.47 -15.81 -4.92
CA SER A 447 1.09 -15.99 -4.47
C SER A 447 0.62 -17.41 -4.79
N HIS A 448 0.02 -18.05 -3.80
CA HIS A 448 -0.49 -19.40 -3.92
C HIS A 448 -1.71 -19.63 -3.03
N PHE A 449 -2.54 -20.59 -3.41
CA PHE A 449 -3.67 -21.02 -2.60
C PHE A 449 -3.41 -22.35 -1.92
N ILE A 450 -3.99 -22.54 -0.74
CA ILE A 450 -4.23 -23.82 -0.10
C ILE A 450 -5.69 -23.84 0.33
N SER A 451 -6.43 -24.87 -0.09
CA SER A 451 -7.87 -24.95 0.13
C SER A 451 -8.26 -26.15 1.02
N SER A 452 -9.46 -26.11 1.59
CA SER A 452 -10.05 -27.25 2.30
C SER A 452 -10.32 -28.43 1.35
N TRP A 453 -10.55 -28.15 0.05
CA TRP A 453 -10.64 -29.16 -1.01
C TRP A 453 -9.27 -29.47 -1.66
N SER A 454 -9.22 -30.30 -2.69
CA SER A 454 -7.95 -30.81 -3.25
C SER A 454 -7.38 -29.98 -4.41
N ASP A 455 -8.23 -29.21 -5.11
CA ASP A 455 -7.84 -28.40 -6.26
C ASP A 455 -7.54 -26.97 -5.81
N ASN A 456 -6.30 -26.52 -5.96
CA ASN A 456 -5.86 -25.18 -5.58
C ASN A 456 -5.72 -24.22 -6.78
N GLU A 457 -6.04 -24.68 -8.00
CA GLU A 457 -5.88 -23.87 -9.21
C GLU A 457 -7.18 -23.19 -9.63
N ASN A 458 -8.31 -23.91 -9.54
CA ASN A 458 -9.61 -23.40 -9.92
C ASN A 458 -10.44 -23.03 -8.67
N ILE A 459 -10.30 -21.81 -8.20
CA ILE A 459 -10.94 -21.34 -6.96
C ILE A 459 -12.40 -20.89 -7.20
N ASN A 460 -12.65 -20.15 -8.29
CA ASN A 460 -13.91 -19.45 -8.51
C ASN A 460 -15.09 -20.44 -8.65
N GLY A 461 -16.10 -20.24 -7.82
CA GLY A 461 -17.29 -21.08 -7.77
C GLY A 461 -17.15 -22.38 -6.97
N LYS A 462 -15.94 -22.75 -6.50
CA LYS A 462 -15.73 -23.92 -5.63
C LYS A 462 -16.26 -23.66 -4.23
N THR A 463 -16.87 -24.68 -3.65
CA THR A 463 -17.40 -24.66 -2.28
C THR A 463 -16.38 -25.29 -1.34
N GLY A 464 -16.17 -24.69 -0.16
CA GLY A 464 -15.29 -25.23 0.85
C GLY A 464 -15.32 -24.41 2.13
N ASP A 465 -14.88 -25.02 3.23
CA ASP A 465 -14.97 -24.46 4.57
C ASP A 465 -13.96 -23.37 4.84
N TRP A 466 -12.81 -23.42 4.16
CA TRP A 466 -11.77 -22.42 4.28
C TRP A 466 -10.89 -22.36 3.03
N LEU A 467 -10.31 -21.19 2.82
CA LEU A 467 -9.30 -20.91 1.82
C LEU A 467 -8.18 -20.08 2.43
N TYR A 468 -6.95 -20.40 2.09
CA TYR A 468 -5.75 -19.65 2.43
C TYR A 468 -5.11 -19.10 1.16
N MET A 469 -4.74 -17.83 1.19
CA MET A 469 -3.89 -17.22 0.18
C MET A 469 -2.58 -16.80 0.83
N GLY A 470 -1.49 -17.33 0.31
CA GLY A 470 -0.15 -17.15 0.84
C GLY A 470 0.79 -16.47 -0.14
N PHE A 471 1.84 -15.89 0.40
CA PHE A 471 2.81 -15.08 -0.31
C PHE A 471 4.21 -15.22 0.28
N THR A 472 5.22 -14.91 -0.49
CA THR A 472 6.52 -14.50 0.02
C THR A 472 6.46 -12.99 0.31
N GLY A 473 6.56 -12.64 1.60
CA GLY A 473 6.56 -11.25 2.06
C GLY A 473 7.88 -10.53 1.78
N LEU A 474 7.90 -9.23 2.06
CA LEU A 474 9.07 -8.37 1.78
C LEU A 474 10.34 -8.76 2.54
N ASN A 475 10.22 -9.55 3.60
CA ASN A 475 11.34 -10.07 4.39
C ASN A 475 11.75 -11.51 3.99
N GLY A 476 11.32 -11.99 2.83
CA GLY A 476 11.57 -13.36 2.35
C GLY A 476 10.77 -14.46 3.08
N LYS A 477 10.05 -14.12 4.15
CA LYS A 477 9.26 -15.10 4.90
C LYS A 477 7.86 -15.24 4.34
N GLN A 478 7.30 -16.43 4.50
CA GLN A 478 5.92 -16.69 4.12
C GLN A 478 4.96 -15.91 5.01
N VAL A 479 3.99 -15.26 4.39
CA VAL A 479 2.85 -14.60 5.05
C VAL A 479 1.58 -14.90 4.27
N GLY A 480 0.43 -14.78 4.91
CA GLY A 480 -0.84 -14.96 4.19
C GLY A 480 -2.03 -14.92 5.12
N SER A 481 -3.20 -15.14 4.54
CA SER A 481 -4.46 -15.12 5.28
C SER A 481 -5.31 -16.34 4.95
N GLN A 482 -5.84 -16.96 5.99
CA GLN A 482 -6.87 -17.97 5.89
C GLN A 482 -8.21 -17.35 6.28
N ILE A 483 -9.22 -17.45 5.42
CA ILE A 483 -10.61 -17.19 5.81
C ILE A 483 -11.29 -18.52 6.05
N MET A 484 -11.96 -18.65 7.19
CA MET A 484 -12.74 -19.79 7.61
C MET A 484 -14.20 -19.39 7.72
N ILE A 485 -15.09 -20.24 7.23
CA ILE A 485 -16.53 -20.00 7.20
C ILE A 485 -17.18 -20.91 8.24
N ASN A 486 -18.14 -20.39 8.99
CA ASN A 486 -18.99 -21.27 9.79
C ASN A 486 -19.99 -21.99 8.88
N PRO A 487 -19.88 -23.32 8.71
CA PRO A 487 -20.77 -24.06 7.82
C PRO A 487 -22.26 -23.99 8.22
N ASN A 488 -22.56 -23.79 9.49
CA ASN A 488 -23.93 -23.64 9.99
C ASN A 488 -24.54 -22.26 9.72
N ALA A 489 -23.73 -21.30 9.28
CA ALA A 489 -24.16 -19.92 9.00
C ALA A 489 -24.29 -19.63 7.49
N THR A 490 -24.07 -20.63 6.63
CA THR A 490 -24.11 -20.44 5.19
C THR A 490 -25.14 -21.36 4.52
N ARG A 491 -25.92 -20.80 3.63
CA ARG A 491 -26.82 -21.53 2.73
C ARG A 491 -25.99 -22.22 1.64
N ASP A 492 -26.12 -23.53 1.46
CA ASP A 492 -25.50 -24.34 0.40
C ASP A 492 -23.94 -24.33 0.40
N GLY A 493 -23.30 -23.93 1.51
CA GLY A 493 -21.86 -23.66 1.58
C GLY A 493 -21.49 -22.40 0.79
N ALA A 494 -20.52 -21.61 1.26
CA ALA A 494 -20.05 -20.48 0.48
C ALA A 494 -19.16 -20.94 -0.68
N ALA A 495 -19.43 -20.43 -1.86
CA ALA A 495 -18.49 -20.52 -2.97
C ALA A 495 -17.42 -19.45 -2.84
N TRP A 496 -16.22 -19.75 -3.33
CA TRP A 496 -15.10 -18.82 -3.28
C TRP A 496 -14.97 -18.03 -4.57
N TYR A 497 -14.54 -16.80 -4.43
CA TYR A 497 -14.13 -15.94 -5.54
C TYR A 497 -12.71 -15.42 -5.27
N SER A 498 -11.86 -15.45 -6.28
CA SER A 498 -10.49 -14.99 -6.18
C SER A 498 -9.98 -14.38 -7.46
N VAL A 499 -9.04 -13.47 -7.33
CA VAL A 499 -8.19 -12.99 -8.41
C VAL A 499 -6.74 -13.15 -7.95
N ASN A 500 -5.93 -13.77 -8.79
CA ASN A 500 -4.52 -14.02 -8.52
C ASN A 500 -3.72 -13.84 -9.81
N THR A 501 -3.28 -12.63 -10.09
CA THR A 501 -2.45 -12.29 -11.25
C THR A 501 -1.14 -11.68 -10.80
N ASN A 502 -0.04 -12.10 -11.43
CA ASN A 502 1.32 -11.68 -11.08
C ASN A 502 1.89 -10.59 -12.01
N ASP A 503 1.50 -10.58 -13.28
CA ASP A 503 2.01 -9.62 -14.27
C ASP A 503 1.54 -8.18 -13.94
N LEU A 504 0.26 -8.06 -13.59
CA LEU A 504 -0.33 -6.88 -12.97
C LEU A 504 -0.83 -7.32 -11.61
N PRO A 505 -0.06 -7.12 -10.51
CA PRO A 505 -0.35 -7.73 -9.24
C PRO A 505 -1.74 -7.40 -8.73
N PHE A 506 -2.63 -8.39 -8.77
CA PHE A 506 -3.99 -8.30 -8.28
C PHE A 506 -4.27 -9.52 -7.42
N TYR A 507 -4.16 -9.37 -6.13
CA TYR A 507 -4.34 -10.43 -5.15
C TYR A 507 -5.59 -10.15 -4.31
N TYR A 508 -6.62 -10.98 -4.51
CA TYR A 508 -7.93 -10.81 -3.89
C TYR A 508 -8.59 -12.15 -3.66
N PHE A 509 -9.28 -12.32 -2.56
CA PHE A 509 -10.19 -13.43 -2.37
C PHE A 509 -11.33 -13.10 -1.40
N SER A 510 -12.43 -13.84 -1.54
CA SER A 510 -13.68 -13.63 -0.82
C SER A 510 -14.45 -14.94 -0.68
N PRO A 511 -15.04 -15.25 0.48
CA PRO A 511 -16.13 -16.21 0.58
C PRO A 511 -17.41 -15.56 0.01
N ALA A 512 -17.61 -15.75 -1.28
CA ALA A 512 -18.66 -15.10 -2.06
C ALA A 512 -20.01 -15.78 -1.82
N PHE A 513 -20.70 -15.37 -0.77
CA PHE A 513 -21.96 -15.95 -0.31
C PHE A 513 -23.06 -16.02 -1.40
N LEU A 514 -23.08 -15.03 -2.30
CA LEU A 514 -24.05 -14.93 -3.39
C LEU A 514 -23.56 -15.52 -4.72
N TYR A 515 -22.36 -16.09 -4.78
CA TYR A 515 -21.73 -16.50 -6.05
C TYR A 515 -22.68 -17.30 -6.96
N LYS A 516 -23.33 -18.34 -6.41
CA LYS A 516 -24.17 -19.26 -7.18
C LYS A 516 -25.53 -18.67 -7.54
N LYS A 517 -26.12 -17.88 -6.68
CA LYS A 517 -27.46 -17.30 -6.88
C LYS A 517 -27.72 -16.12 -5.93
N PRO A 518 -28.56 -15.16 -6.35
CA PRO A 518 -29.10 -14.12 -5.48
C PRO A 518 -29.86 -14.69 -4.28
N LEU A 519 -30.09 -13.84 -3.29
CA LEU A 519 -30.91 -14.15 -2.11
C LEU A 519 -32.01 -13.11 -1.95
N VAL A 520 -33.25 -13.58 -1.87
CA VAL A 520 -34.41 -12.75 -1.54
C VAL A 520 -34.73 -12.94 -0.06
N LEU A 521 -34.93 -11.84 0.65
CA LEU A 521 -35.42 -11.80 2.02
C LEU A 521 -36.73 -11.01 2.07
N LEU A 522 -37.71 -11.55 2.76
CA LEU A 522 -38.93 -10.82 3.10
C LEU A 522 -38.73 -10.04 4.39
N LYS A 523 -39.53 -9.00 4.59
CA LYS A 523 -39.49 -8.15 5.78
C LYS A 523 -39.42 -8.94 7.08
N GLY A 524 -38.46 -8.63 7.91
CA GLY A 524 -38.18 -9.29 9.17
C GLY A 524 -37.39 -10.59 9.07
N GLU A 525 -37.14 -11.12 7.86
CA GLU A 525 -36.24 -12.26 7.68
C GLU A 525 -34.79 -11.86 7.96
N LYS A 526 -34.04 -12.82 8.52
CA LYS A 526 -32.68 -12.63 9.01
C LYS A 526 -31.70 -13.60 8.37
N ILE A 527 -30.48 -13.14 8.15
CA ILE A 527 -29.34 -13.99 7.83
C ILE A 527 -28.19 -13.69 8.78
N ASN A 528 -27.47 -14.74 9.15
CA ASN A 528 -26.30 -14.64 10.03
C ASN A 528 -25.10 -15.20 9.27
N LEU A 529 -24.05 -14.39 9.14
CA LEU A 529 -22.80 -14.83 8.56
C LEU A 529 -21.72 -14.77 9.64
N LYS A 530 -20.87 -15.80 9.71
CA LYS A 530 -19.76 -15.86 10.66
C LYS A 530 -18.51 -16.32 9.95
N TYR A 531 -17.44 -15.58 10.18
CA TYR A 531 -16.12 -15.84 9.60
C TYR A 531 -15.03 -15.69 10.64
N ARG A 532 -13.95 -16.47 10.51
CA ARG A 532 -12.66 -16.15 11.12
C ARG A 532 -11.66 -15.88 10.02
N ILE A 533 -10.96 -14.76 10.12
CA ILE A 533 -9.78 -14.48 9.33
C ILE A 533 -8.56 -14.68 10.22
N LEU A 534 -7.63 -15.53 9.78
CA LEU A 534 -6.37 -15.76 10.46
C LEU A 534 -5.23 -15.27 9.56
N HIS A 535 -4.58 -14.20 9.99
CA HIS A 535 -3.38 -13.67 9.34
C HIS A 535 -2.15 -14.35 9.94
N LEU A 536 -1.37 -15.00 9.09
CA LEU A 536 -0.31 -15.91 9.49
C LEU A 536 1.08 -15.41 9.06
N ASN A 537 2.01 -15.48 9.99
CA ASN A 537 3.43 -15.29 9.75
C ASN A 537 4.15 -16.63 9.76
N GLY A 538 4.97 -16.88 8.73
CA GLY A 538 5.76 -18.09 8.56
C GLY A 538 5.08 -19.18 7.73
N LYS A 539 5.81 -20.27 7.47
CA LYS A 539 5.35 -21.38 6.64
C LYS A 539 4.12 -22.06 7.20
N VAL A 540 3.18 -22.32 6.32
CA VAL A 540 1.97 -23.09 6.60
C VAL A 540 1.85 -24.25 5.63
N ASN A 541 1.09 -25.27 6.03
CA ASN A 541 0.67 -26.36 5.18
C ASN A 541 -0.80 -26.70 5.46
N LYS A 542 -1.40 -27.51 4.63
CA LYS A 542 -2.81 -27.91 4.77
C LYS A 542 -3.14 -28.49 6.14
N SER A 543 -2.25 -29.28 6.75
CA SER A 543 -2.46 -29.87 8.07
C SER A 543 -2.58 -28.79 9.17
N LYS A 544 -1.70 -27.79 9.16
CA LYS A 544 -1.78 -26.65 10.08
C LYS A 544 -3.08 -25.85 9.89
N LEU A 545 -3.45 -25.57 8.65
CA LEU A 545 -4.68 -24.82 8.34
C LEU A 545 -5.95 -25.59 8.74
N ASN A 546 -5.98 -26.90 8.54
CA ASN A 546 -7.06 -27.76 9.06
C ASN A 546 -7.15 -27.73 10.58
N LYS A 547 -6.01 -27.73 11.28
CA LYS A 547 -5.99 -27.64 12.75
C LYS A 547 -6.60 -26.32 13.24
N GLU A 548 -6.29 -25.21 12.58
CA GLU A 548 -6.87 -23.91 12.93
C GLU A 548 -8.38 -23.87 12.62
N PHE A 549 -8.83 -24.48 11.55
CA PHE A 549 -10.24 -24.59 11.24
C PHE A 549 -11.00 -25.43 12.28
N ASN A 550 -10.46 -26.59 12.67
CA ASN A 550 -11.05 -27.43 13.72
C ASN A 550 -11.13 -26.69 15.07
N ARG A 551 -10.10 -25.90 15.40
CA ARG A 551 -10.12 -25.03 16.58
C ARG A 551 -11.25 -24.02 16.51
N TYR A 552 -11.40 -23.32 15.37
CA TYR A 552 -12.49 -22.36 15.15
C TYR A 552 -13.86 -23.02 15.30
N GLN A 553 -14.07 -24.20 14.73
CA GLN A 553 -15.33 -24.94 14.88
C GLN A 553 -15.65 -25.29 16.36
N ASN A 554 -14.64 -25.72 17.13
CA ASN A 554 -14.82 -26.04 18.53
C ASN A 554 -15.15 -24.83 19.42
N GLU A 555 -14.66 -23.65 19.04
CA GLU A 555 -14.95 -22.38 19.74
C GLU A 555 -16.33 -21.80 19.37
N LEU A 556 -17.00 -22.31 18.33
CA LEU A 556 -18.34 -21.91 17.92
C LEU A 556 -19.45 -22.70 18.62
N ASN A 557 -19.12 -23.90 19.14
CA ASN A 557 -20.01 -24.80 19.90
C ASN A 557 -19.89 -24.50 21.40
#